data_eb2dd7993d1f3126cfe6084da16ab3d9
#
_entry.id   eb2dd7993d1f3126cfe6084da16ab3d9
#
_cell.length_a   1.000
_cell.length_b   1.000
_cell.length_c   1.000
_cell.angle_alpha   90.00
_cell.angle_beta   90.00
_cell.angle_gamma   90.00
#
_symmetry.space_group_name_H-M   'P 1'
#
loop_
_entity.id
_entity.type
_entity.pdbx_description
1 polymer ?
#
loop_
_entity_poly.entity_id
_entity_poly.type
_entity_poly.pdbx_seq_one_letter_code
_entity_poly.pdbx_strand_id
1 'polypeptide(L)'
;MILSGDYHTHTPYSHGKNTVLENALAAKAKGLKEIAITDHGFNHIIFGLKRKKLASLRSEIIEAEKLTGIKVLMGMESNLISVDGDSDMTESDWKYFDIYLCGIHEVVRFKSFSDMRDVMMKNYAAYKLGKKPSDKVIENTTKAYINIVKNNPVDILTHINYKCFCDLKEVAKCCSDYGTYIEINTKKRHVSAEELNIMA
;
A
#
# COMPACT_ATOMS: atom_id res chain seq x y z
N MET A 1 19.86 -10.67 -7.95
CA MET A 1 18.68 -9.87 -8.34
C MET A 1 19.11 -8.41 -8.41
N ILE A 2 18.79 -7.70 -9.48
CA ILE A 2 19.08 -6.27 -9.64
C ILE A 2 17.75 -5.54 -9.44
N LEU A 3 17.69 -4.68 -8.42
CA LEU A 3 16.51 -3.84 -8.18
C LEU A 3 16.56 -2.66 -9.16
N SER A 4 15.49 -2.44 -9.92
CA SER A 4 15.36 -1.35 -10.89
C SER A 4 14.59 -0.15 -10.37
N GLY A 5 13.75 -0.33 -9.37
CA GLY A 5 12.91 0.72 -8.78
C GLY A 5 12.60 0.49 -7.32
N ASP A 6 12.09 1.54 -6.67
CA ASP A 6 11.48 1.52 -5.34
C ASP A 6 10.09 2.13 -5.44
N TYR A 7 9.05 1.34 -5.18
CA TYR A 7 7.67 1.74 -5.43
C TYR A 7 6.89 2.07 -4.15
N HIS A 8 7.54 2.05 -2.98
CA HIS A 8 6.86 2.36 -1.73
C HIS A 8 7.67 3.33 -0.86
N THR A 9 7.53 4.62 -1.15
CA THR A 9 8.22 5.69 -0.42
C THR A 9 7.28 6.80 0.00
N HIS A 10 7.64 7.48 1.08
CA HIS A 10 6.84 8.55 1.69
C HIS A 10 7.61 9.87 1.76
N THR A 11 6.85 10.97 1.75
CA THR A 11 7.36 12.33 1.84
C THR A 11 6.69 13.09 3.00
N PRO A 12 7.03 14.36 3.27
CA PRO A 12 6.32 15.20 4.24
C PRO A 12 4.86 15.49 3.87
N TYR A 13 4.37 15.04 2.72
CA TYR A 13 2.94 15.05 2.40
C TYR A 13 2.16 14.04 3.26
N SER A 14 2.85 13.04 3.82
CA SER A 14 2.32 12.12 4.84
C SER A 14 3.21 12.11 6.10
N HIS A 15 4.10 11.13 6.25
CA HIS A 15 4.98 11.01 7.42
C HIS A 15 6.45 10.82 7.07
N GLY A 16 6.79 10.90 5.80
CA GLY A 16 8.18 10.81 5.34
C GLY A 16 9.00 12.03 5.79
N LYS A 17 10.29 11.86 5.91
CA LYS A 17 11.22 12.91 6.35
C LYS A 17 11.81 13.66 5.17
N ASN A 18 11.98 13.00 4.05
CA ASN A 18 12.66 13.51 2.87
C ASN A 18 11.66 13.99 1.83
N THR A 19 12.00 15.08 1.16
CA THR A 19 11.25 15.65 0.03
C THR A 19 11.23 14.70 -1.17
N VAL A 20 10.38 14.98 -2.16
CA VAL A 20 10.34 14.25 -3.43
C VAL A 20 11.71 14.22 -4.10
N LEU A 21 12.38 15.38 -4.17
CA LEU A 21 13.69 15.49 -4.78
C LEU A 21 14.77 14.69 -4.03
N GLU A 22 14.79 14.77 -2.69
CA GLU A 22 15.76 14.01 -1.89
C GLU A 22 15.58 12.50 -2.06
N ASN A 23 14.32 12.01 -2.10
CA ASN A 23 14.02 10.60 -2.37
C ASN A 23 14.50 10.19 -3.78
N ALA A 24 14.24 11.02 -4.79
CA ALA A 24 14.69 10.75 -6.16
C ALA A 24 16.23 10.76 -6.28
N LEU A 25 16.93 11.70 -5.63
CA LEU A 25 18.39 11.72 -5.57
C LEU A 25 18.96 10.47 -4.88
N ALA A 26 18.34 10.02 -3.79
CA ALA A 26 18.74 8.80 -3.09
C ALA A 26 18.56 7.56 -3.96
N ALA A 27 17.45 7.47 -4.69
CA ALA A 27 17.18 6.40 -5.65
C ALA A 27 18.22 6.35 -6.76
N LYS A 28 18.51 7.51 -7.37
CA LYS A 28 19.58 7.66 -8.38
C LYS A 28 20.93 7.22 -7.85
N ALA A 29 21.30 7.66 -6.65
CA ALA A 29 22.58 7.30 -6.02
C ALA A 29 22.71 5.78 -5.75
N LYS A 30 21.58 5.09 -5.59
CA LYS A 30 21.51 3.62 -5.48
C LYS A 30 21.47 2.89 -6.84
N GLY A 31 21.51 3.62 -7.94
CA GLY A 31 21.45 3.05 -9.29
C GLY A 31 20.06 2.60 -9.73
N LEU A 32 18.99 3.03 -9.04
CA LEU A 32 17.62 2.75 -9.45
C LEU A 32 17.28 3.59 -10.69
N LYS A 33 16.44 3.03 -11.56
CA LYS A 33 15.98 3.71 -12.77
C LYS A 33 14.70 4.51 -12.53
N GLU A 34 13.92 4.13 -11.50
CA GLU A 34 12.67 4.78 -11.16
C GLU A 34 12.37 4.68 -9.67
N ILE A 35 11.52 5.58 -9.20
CA ILE A 35 10.98 5.60 -7.83
C ILE A 35 9.52 6.04 -7.86
N ALA A 36 8.68 5.53 -6.96
CA ALA A 36 7.35 6.03 -6.75
C ALA A 36 7.23 6.76 -5.40
N ILE A 37 6.58 7.91 -5.41
CA ILE A 37 6.15 8.63 -4.22
C ILE A 37 4.74 8.19 -3.90
N THR A 38 4.55 7.48 -2.81
CA THR A 38 3.31 6.77 -2.46
C THR A 38 2.84 7.12 -1.06
N ASP A 39 2.61 8.40 -0.84
CA ASP A 39 2.12 8.91 0.44
C ASP A 39 0.78 8.28 0.82
N HIS A 40 0.47 8.20 2.13
CA HIS A 40 -0.73 7.55 2.65
C HIS A 40 -2.03 8.12 2.09
N GLY A 41 -2.99 7.25 1.90
CA GLY A 41 -4.31 7.52 1.35
C GLY A 41 -5.13 8.55 2.15
N PHE A 42 -6.18 9.03 1.52
CA PHE A 42 -6.96 10.19 1.99
C PHE A 42 -7.64 9.99 3.35
N ASN A 43 -7.99 8.75 3.70
CA ASN A 43 -8.68 8.43 4.95
C ASN A 43 -7.74 8.16 6.13
N HIS A 44 -6.42 8.20 5.94
CA HIS A 44 -5.50 8.09 7.06
C HIS A 44 -5.61 9.35 7.93
N ILE A 45 -6.06 9.20 9.19
CA ILE A 45 -6.52 10.30 10.04
C ILE A 45 -5.41 11.32 10.32
N ILE A 46 -4.18 10.85 10.55
CA ILE A 46 -3.03 11.69 10.93
C ILE A 46 -2.22 12.09 9.70
N PHE A 47 -1.89 11.13 8.84
CA PHE A 47 -0.89 11.28 7.77
C PHE A 47 -1.47 11.24 6.36
N GLY A 48 -2.80 11.27 6.20
CA GLY A 48 -3.43 11.17 4.88
C GLY A 48 -3.11 12.35 3.98
N LEU A 49 -2.72 12.05 2.75
CA LEU A 49 -2.54 13.02 1.67
C LEU A 49 -3.80 13.86 1.50
N LYS A 50 -3.65 15.15 1.27
CA LYS A 50 -4.78 16.05 1.08
C LYS A 50 -5.02 16.31 -0.41
N ARG A 51 -6.25 16.12 -0.90
CA ARG A 51 -6.60 16.34 -2.33
C ARG A 51 -6.15 17.71 -2.86
N LYS A 52 -6.25 18.77 -2.05
CA LYS A 52 -5.76 20.11 -2.42
C LYS A 52 -4.24 20.20 -2.64
N LYS A 53 -3.47 19.18 -2.25
CA LYS A 53 -2.02 19.10 -2.41
C LYS A 53 -1.58 18.30 -3.63
N LEU A 54 -2.49 17.63 -4.34
CA LEU A 54 -2.15 16.78 -5.48
C LEU A 54 -1.41 17.54 -6.60
N ALA A 55 -1.84 18.76 -6.90
CA ALA A 55 -1.19 19.59 -7.92
C ALA A 55 0.25 19.96 -7.52
N SER A 56 0.48 20.33 -6.24
CA SER A 56 1.82 20.63 -5.73
C SER A 56 2.73 19.39 -5.79
N LEU A 57 2.23 18.24 -5.33
CA LEU A 57 2.97 16.98 -5.37
C LEU A 57 3.35 16.60 -6.81
N ARG A 58 2.41 16.71 -7.76
CA ARG A 58 2.70 16.44 -9.18
C ARG A 58 3.77 17.38 -9.73
N SER A 59 3.73 18.67 -9.36
CA SER A 59 4.76 19.63 -9.79
C SER A 59 6.15 19.29 -9.25
N GLU A 60 6.24 18.91 -7.97
CA GLU A 60 7.51 18.48 -7.37
C GLU A 60 8.06 17.20 -8.00
N ILE A 61 7.17 16.26 -8.37
CA ILE A 61 7.53 15.01 -9.06
C ILE A 61 8.12 15.31 -10.44
N ILE A 62 7.48 16.17 -11.24
CA ILE A 62 7.97 16.58 -12.56
C ILE A 62 9.34 17.27 -12.44
N GLU A 63 9.50 18.14 -11.45
CA GLU A 63 10.76 18.83 -11.21
C GLU A 63 11.87 17.84 -10.79
N ALA A 64 11.56 16.93 -9.87
CA ALA A 64 12.52 15.91 -9.41
C ALA A 64 12.97 14.98 -10.55
N GLU A 65 12.04 14.55 -11.40
CA GLU A 65 12.35 13.75 -12.59
C GLU A 65 13.29 14.51 -13.54
N LYS A 66 12.99 15.80 -13.82
CA LYS A 66 13.82 16.66 -14.66
C LYS A 66 15.25 16.86 -14.10
N LEU A 67 15.36 17.06 -12.78
CA LEU A 67 16.66 17.31 -12.13
C LEU A 67 17.51 16.05 -11.96
N THR A 68 16.87 14.91 -11.75
CA THR A 68 17.59 13.65 -11.47
C THR A 68 17.80 12.79 -12.71
N GLY A 69 16.93 12.90 -13.71
CA GLY A 69 16.97 12.08 -14.91
C GLY A 69 16.53 10.62 -14.70
N ILE A 70 15.97 10.26 -13.54
CA ILE A 70 15.28 8.98 -13.29
C ILE A 70 13.78 9.22 -13.32
N LYS A 71 13.00 8.18 -13.63
CA LYS A 71 11.54 8.27 -13.64
C LYS A 71 11.00 8.39 -12.20
N VAL A 72 10.12 9.36 -11.95
CA VAL A 72 9.48 9.57 -10.65
C VAL A 72 7.97 9.46 -10.81
N LEU A 73 7.41 8.38 -10.28
CA LEU A 73 5.97 8.10 -10.34
C LEU A 73 5.24 8.78 -9.19
N MET A 74 4.08 9.36 -9.48
CA MET A 74 3.12 9.78 -8.47
C MET A 74 2.20 8.63 -8.14
N GLY A 75 2.32 8.08 -6.94
CA GLY A 75 1.44 7.03 -6.45
C GLY A 75 0.71 7.42 -5.18
N MET A 76 -0.07 6.48 -4.67
CA MET A 76 -0.70 6.58 -3.36
C MET A 76 -0.72 5.21 -2.70
N GLU A 77 -0.30 5.13 -1.44
CA GLU A 77 -0.58 3.99 -0.57
C GLU A 77 -1.98 4.16 0.03
N SER A 78 -2.99 3.75 -0.72
CA SER A 78 -4.38 3.85 -0.31
C SER A 78 -4.73 2.88 0.82
N ASN A 79 -5.84 3.14 1.48
CA ASN A 79 -6.31 2.31 2.58
C ASN A 79 -7.48 1.44 2.11
N LEU A 80 -7.41 0.12 2.37
CA LEU A 80 -8.56 -0.76 2.33
C LEU A 80 -9.46 -0.40 3.52
N ILE A 81 -10.71 -0.05 3.27
CA ILE A 81 -11.63 0.51 4.27
C ILE A 81 -12.90 -0.31 4.53
N SER A 82 -13.10 -1.42 3.82
CA SER A 82 -14.23 -2.33 4.04
C SER A 82 -13.89 -3.77 3.68
N VAL A 83 -14.69 -4.72 4.20
CA VAL A 83 -14.63 -6.14 3.78
C VAL A 83 -15.05 -6.32 2.32
N ASP A 84 -15.88 -5.42 1.80
CA ASP A 84 -16.34 -5.47 0.41
C ASP A 84 -15.31 -4.94 -0.61
N GLY A 85 -14.13 -4.51 -0.15
CA GLY A 85 -13.05 -4.07 -1.02
C GLY A 85 -13.16 -2.60 -1.44
N ASP A 86 -13.79 -1.76 -0.61
CA ASP A 86 -13.74 -0.31 -0.83
C ASP A 86 -12.36 0.24 -0.44
N SER A 87 -11.93 1.23 -1.19
CA SER A 87 -10.72 2.00 -0.95
C SER A 87 -11.06 3.45 -0.62
N ASP A 88 -10.15 4.16 0.01
CA ASP A 88 -10.24 5.61 0.18
C ASP A 88 -9.83 6.39 -1.08
N MET A 89 -9.41 5.71 -2.13
CA MET A 89 -9.23 6.25 -3.47
C MET A 89 -10.42 5.82 -4.35
N THR A 90 -11.11 6.77 -4.94
CA THR A 90 -12.26 6.54 -5.82
C THR A 90 -11.83 6.54 -7.29
N GLU A 91 -12.69 6.02 -8.18
CA GLU A 91 -12.45 6.02 -9.61
C GLU A 91 -12.10 7.42 -10.17
N SER A 92 -12.73 8.47 -9.62
CA SER A 92 -12.43 9.85 -10.03
C SER A 92 -11.02 10.32 -9.61
N ASP A 93 -10.40 9.65 -8.64
CA ASP A 93 -9.05 9.96 -8.18
C ASP A 93 -7.96 9.27 -9.02
N TRP A 94 -8.24 8.09 -9.64
CA TRP A 94 -7.23 7.28 -10.35
C TRP A 94 -6.44 8.06 -11.39
N LYS A 95 -7.09 8.96 -12.10
CA LYS A 95 -6.45 9.81 -13.13
C LYS A 95 -5.30 10.71 -12.62
N TYR A 96 -5.18 10.88 -11.31
CA TYR A 96 -4.11 11.69 -10.72
C TYR A 96 -2.84 10.90 -10.42
N PHE A 97 -2.92 9.56 -10.45
CA PHE A 97 -1.84 8.69 -10.01
C PHE A 97 -1.32 7.81 -11.16
N ASP A 98 -0.02 7.56 -11.15
CA ASP A 98 0.67 6.71 -12.12
C ASP A 98 0.78 5.27 -11.62
N ILE A 99 0.64 5.05 -10.29
CA ILE A 99 0.69 3.75 -9.63
C ILE A 99 -0.21 3.75 -8.38
N TYR A 100 -0.91 2.64 -8.16
CA TYR A 100 -1.88 2.47 -7.09
C TYR A 100 -1.47 1.34 -6.14
N LEU A 101 -1.04 1.69 -4.93
CA LEU A 101 -0.77 0.75 -3.85
C LEU A 101 -1.96 0.70 -2.89
N CYS A 102 -2.24 -0.46 -2.32
CA CYS A 102 -3.30 -0.61 -1.31
C CYS A 102 -2.86 -1.51 -0.16
N GLY A 103 -3.17 -1.09 1.06
CA GLY A 103 -2.88 -1.84 2.28
C GLY A 103 -3.89 -1.61 3.39
N ILE A 104 -3.73 -2.34 4.50
CA ILE A 104 -4.53 -2.17 5.72
C ILE A 104 -3.70 -1.42 6.75
N HIS A 105 -4.23 -0.30 7.25
CA HIS A 105 -3.57 0.55 8.24
C HIS A 105 -4.42 0.74 9.49
N GLU A 106 -3.77 1.05 10.63
CA GLU A 106 -4.41 1.12 11.95
C GLU A 106 -5.23 2.39 12.15
N VAL A 107 -4.72 3.53 11.69
CA VAL A 107 -5.27 4.87 11.99
C VAL A 107 -6.01 5.43 10.78
N VAL A 108 -7.03 4.69 10.35
CA VAL A 108 -7.80 4.96 9.13
C VAL A 108 -9.29 5.09 9.45
N ARG A 109 -9.98 5.95 8.72
CA ARG A 109 -11.43 6.01 8.74
C ARG A 109 -11.99 4.92 7.83
N PHE A 110 -12.47 3.84 8.44
CA PHE A 110 -13.18 2.76 7.75
C PHE A 110 -14.57 3.20 7.28
N LYS A 111 -15.15 2.47 6.35
CA LYS A 111 -16.50 2.71 5.82
C LYS A 111 -17.56 2.56 6.91
N SER A 112 -17.40 1.57 7.79
CA SER A 112 -18.27 1.32 8.93
C SER A 112 -17.48 0.85 10.17
N PHE A 113 -18.13 0.88 11.34
CA PHE A 113 -17.56 0.31 12.56
C PHE A 113 -17.39 -1.22 12.44
N SER A 114 -18.30 -1.93 11.76
CA SER A 114 -18.16 -3.36 11.51
C SER A 114 -16.93 -3.68 10.66
N ASP A 115 -16.65 -2.90 9.61
CA ASP A 115 -15.46 -3.07 8.80
C ASP A 115 -14.18 -2.86 9.62
N MET A 116 -14.12 -1.76 10.39
CA MET A 116 -12.98 -1.50 11.28
C MET A 116 -12.76 -2.65 12.27
N ARG A 117 -13.84 -3.15 12.90
CA ARG A 117 -13.78 -4.26 13.85
C ARG A 117 -13.28 -5.54 13.19
N ASP A 118 -13.82 -5.89 12.02
CA ASP A 118 -13.64 -7.20 11.39
C ASP A 118 -12.39 -7.28 10.52
N VAL A 119 -11.92 -6.16 9.96
CA VAL A 119 -10.68 -6.10 9.18
C VAL A 119 -9.47 -5.75 10.05
N MET A 120 -9.59 -4.76 10.97
CA MET A 120 -8.45 -4.23 11.69
C MET A 120 -8.42 -4.64 13.17
N MET A 121 -9.46 -4.33 13.97
CA MET A 121 -9.35 -4.40 15.43
C MET A 121 -9.09 -5.81 15.94
N LYS A 122 -9.80 -6.82 15.42
CA LYS A 122 -9.64 -8.23 15.83
C LYS A 122 -8.27 -8.78 15.43
N ASN A 123 -7.79 -8.43 14.24
CA ASN A 123 -6.46 -8.77 13.78
C ASN A 123 -5.38 -8.15 14.66
N TYR A 124 -5.49 -6.84 14.92
CA TYR A 124 -4.53 -6.11 15.73
C TYR A 124 -4.49 -6.62 17.18
N ALA A 125 -5.65 -6.93 17.75
CA ALA A 125 -5.72 -7.54 19.10
C ALA A 125 -4.99 -8.89 19.14
N ALA A 126 -5.23 -9.76 18.15
CA ALA A 126 -4.53 -11.05 18.06
C ALA A 126 -3.02 -10.86 17.89
N TYR A 127 -2.59 -9.95 17.00
CA TYR A 127 -1.19 -9.60 16.79
C TYR A 127 -0.53 -9.12 18.09
N LYS A 128 -1.17 -8.21 18.85
CA LYS A 128 -0.64 -7.70 20.12
C LYS A 128 -0.49 -8.78 21.20
N LEU A 129 -1.34 -9.81 21.15
CA LEU A 129 -1.29 -10.95 22.06
C LEU A 129 -0.33 -12.05 21.57
N GLY A 130 0.36 -11.87 20.45
CA GLY A 130 1.21 -12.89 19.84
C GLY A 130 0.44 -14.15 19.42
N LYS A 131 -0.83 -14.01 19.06
CA LYS A 131 -1.73 -15.12 18.70
C LYS A 131 -2.20 -15.00 17.26
N LYS A 132 -2.53 -16.12 16.64
CA LYS A 132 -3.27 -16.16 15.40
C LYS A 132 -4.73 -15.71 15.66
N PRO A 133 -5.34 -14.86 14.83
CA PRO A 133 -6.76 -14.55 14.95
C PRO A 133 -7.63 -15.76 14.61
N SER A 134 -8.94 -15.68 14.91
CA SER A 134 -9.89 -16.73 14.54
C SER A 134 -10.01 -16.88 13.02
N ASP A 135 -10.41 -18.08 12.57
CA ASP A 135 -10.58 -18.37 11.14
C ASP A 135 -11.55 -17.38 10.47
N LYS A 136 -12.60 -16.97 11.18
CA LYS A 136 -13.56 -15.96 10.67
C LYS A 136 -12.91 -14.59 10.43
N VAL A 137 -11.94 -14.19 11.25
CA VAL A 137 -11.19 -12.94 11.04
C VAL A 137 -10.28 -13.07 9.84
N ILE A 138 -9.60 -14.19 9.68
CA ILE A 138 -8.75 -14.48 8.52
C ILE A 138 -9.60 -14.49 7.25
N GLU A 139 -10.73 -15.17 7.25
CA GLU A 139 -11.68 -15.19 6.13
C GLU A 139 -12.13 -13.78 5.72
N ASN A 140 -12.52 -12.93 6.69
CA ASN A 140 -12.93 -11.56 6.40
C ASN A 140 -11.78 -10.72 5.78
N THR A 141 -10.57 -10.86 6.30
CA THR A 141 -9.40 -10.15 5.77
C THR A 141 -9.02 -10.66 4.38
N THR A 142 -9.06 -11.98 4.17
CA THR A 142 -8.84 -12.61 2.86
C THR A 142 -9.85 -12.09 1.84
N LYS A 143 -11.14 -12.11 2.20
CA LYS A 143 -12.21 -11.56 1.38
C LYS A 143 -11.98 -10.08 1.03
N ALA A 144 -11.57 -9.28 2.02
CA ALA A 144 -11.29 -7.86 1.81
C ALA A 144 -10.15 -7.64 0.79
N TYR A 145 -9.04 -8.38 0.90
CA TYR A 145 -7.94 -8.32 -0.07
C TYR A 145 -8.36 -8.81 -1.46
N ILE A 146 -9.13 -9.88 -1.57
CA ILE A 146 -9.63 -10.37 -2.86
C ILE A 146 -10.56 -9.34 -3.48
N ASN A 147 -11.46 -8.75 -2.71
CA ASN A 147 -12.42 -7.78 -3.22
C ASN A 147 -11.74 -6.47 -3.67
N ILE A 148 -10.74 -5.97 -2.93
CA ILE A 148 -10.03 -4.75 -3.33
C ILE A 148 -9.30 -4.94 -4.67
N VAL A 149 -8.65 -6.09 -4.88
CA VAL A 149 -7.97 -6.43 -6.14
C VAL A 149 -8.98 -6.56 -7.30
N LYS A 150 -10.15 -7.14 -7.05
CA LYS A 150 -11.18 -7.31 -8.08
C LYS A 150 -11.89 -6.01 -8.48
N ASN A 151 -12.07 -5.12 -7.52
CA ASN A 151 -12.91 -3.92 -7.69
C ASN A 151 -12.12 -2.67 -8.04
N ASN A 152 -10.79 -2.70 -7.94
CA ASN A 152 -9.94 -1.53 -8.14
C ASN A 152 -8.70 -1.89 -8.96
N PRO A 153 -8.11 -0.96 -9.72
CA PRO A 153 -6.89 -1.19 -10.49
C PRO A 153 -5.64 -1.13 -9.59
N VAL A 154 -5.58 -2.01 -8.58
CA VAL A 154 -4.46 -2.05 -7.63
C VAL A 154 -3.25 -2.67 -8.30
N ASP A 155 -2.15 -1.92 -8.40
CA ASP A 155 -0.88 -2.42 -8.91
C ASP A 155 -0.14 -3.24 -7.88
N ILE A 156 -0.14 -2.82 -6.60
CA ILE A 156 0.62 -3.47 -5.53
C ILE A 156 -0.21 -3.57 -4.24
N LEU A 157 -0.35 -4.78 -3.68
CA LEU A 157 -0.77 -4.94 -2.29
C LEU A 157 0.44 -4.77 -1.36
N THR A 158 0.36 -3.79 -0.45
CA THR A 158 1.46 -3.46 0.46
C THR A 158 1.44 -4.34 1.69
N HIS A 159 2.64 -4.68 2.19
CA HIS A 159 2.92 -5.36 3.46
C HIS A 159 1.82 -6.33 3.95
N ILE A 160 1.32 -7.18 3.05
CA ILE A 160 0.33 -8.23 3.34
C ILE A 160 0.75 -9.05 4.57
N ASN A 161 -0.20 -9.49 5.39
CA ASN A 161 0.05 -10.17 6.69
C ASN A 161 0.73 -9.32 7.77
N TYR A 162 1.04 -8.05 7.54
CA TYR A 162 1.53 -7.21 8.61
C TYR A 162 0.39 -6.76 9.52
N LYS A 163 0.28 -7.37 10.71
CA LYS A 163 -0.77 -7.14 11.71
C LYS A 163 -2.21 -7.51 11.29
N CYS A 164 -2.43 -7.89 10.04
CA CYS A 164 -3.73 -8.25 9.49
C CYS A 164 -3.58 -9.53 8.66
N PHE A 165 -3.93 -10.65 9.26
CA PHE A 165 -3.69 -11.98 8.73
C PHE A 165 -4.75 -12.38 7.70
N CYS A 166 -4.31 -13.00 6.61
CA CYS A 166 -5.17 -13.54 5.56
C CYS A 166 -4.69 -14.91 5.10
N ASP A 167 -5.47 -15.62 4.29
CA ASP A 167 -5.00 -16.75 3.52
C ASP A 167 -4.15 -16.26 2.34
N LEU A 168 -2.83 -16.38 2.49
CA LEU A 168 -1.86 -15.91 1.50
C LEU A 168 -2.00 -16.61 0.16
N LYS A 169 -2.35 -17.90 0.16
CA LYS A 169 -2.48 -18.67 -1.08
C LYS A 169 -3.66 -18.17 -1.92
N GLU A 170 -4.80 -17.93 -1.28
CA GLU A 170 -5.98 -17.41 -1.97
C GLU A 170 -5.73 -15.98 -2.49
N VAL A 171 -5.11 -15.12 -1.67
CA VAL A 171 -4.81 -13.74 -2.08
C VAL A 171 -3.76 -13.71 -3.19
N ALA A 172 -2.67 -14.50 -3.08
CA ALA A 172 -1.64 -14.55 -4.11
C ALA A 172 -2.19 -15.05 -5.45
N LYS A 173 -3.05 -16.09 -5.41
CA LYS A 173 -3.74 -16.53 -6.62
C LYS A 173 -4.57 -15.43 -7.26
N CYS A 174 -5.37 -14.71 -6.46
CA CYS A 174 -6.16 -13.59 -6.95
C CYS A 174 -5.28 -12.49 -7.55
N CYS A 175 -4.19 -12.13 -6.88
CA CYS A 175 -3.24 -11.14 -7.38
C CYS A 175 -2.64 -11.57 -8.73
N SER A 176 -2.25 -12.84 -8.86
CA SER A 176 -1.76 -13.40 -10.14
C SER A 176 -2.81 -13.33 -11.25
N ASP A 177 -4.07 -13.68 -10.94
CA ASP A 177 -5.17 -13.66 -11.92
C ASP A 177 -5.49 -12.23 -12.43
N TYR A 178 -5.24 -11.21 -11.60
CA TYR A 178 -5.55 -9.79 -11.90
C TYR A 178 -4.31 -8.93 -12.25
N GLY A 179 -3.10 -9.50 -12.21
CA GLY A 179 -1.86 -8.78 -12.50
C GLY A 179 -1.41 -7.82 -11.39
N THR A 180 -1.88 -8.01 -10.17
CA THR A 180 -1.49 -7.23 -8.99
C THR A 180 -0.22 -7.83 -8.37
N TYR A 181 0.77 -7.01 -8.06
CA TYR A 181 1.96 -7.44 -7.33
C TYR A 181 1.72 -7.48 -5.82
N ILE A 182 2.50 -8.32 -5.12
CA ILE A 182 2.53 -8.36 -3.66
C ILE A 182 3.88 -7.82 -3.19
N GLU A 183 3.85 -6.83 -2.30
CA GLU A 183 5.06 -6.27 -1.72
C GLU A 183 5.71 -7.24 -0.73
N ILE A 184 7.01 -7.43 -0.86
CA ILE A 184 7.86 -8.03 0.17
C ILE A 184 8.60 -6.90 0.90
N ASN A 185 7.98 -6.42 1.98
CA ASN A 185 8.52 -5.30 2.75
C ASN A 185 9.59 -5.77 3.75
N THR A 186 10.85 -5.51 3.43
CA THR A 186 12.00 -5.97 4.24
C THR A 186 12.10 -5.29 5.60
N LYS A 187 11.55 -4.09 5.76
CA LYS A 187 11.53 -3.35 7.03
C LYS A 187 10.55 -3.97 8.03
N LYS A 188 9.41 -4.45 7.57
CA LYS A 188 8.32 -4.94 8.44
C LYS A 188 8.40 -6.44 8.73
N ARG A 189 9.17 -7.22 7.96
CA ARG A 189 9.31 -8.68 8.10
C ARG A 189 7.95 -9.38 8.29
N HIS A 190 7.03 -9.14 7.38
CA HIS A 190 5.62 -9.54 7.50
C HIS A 190 5.33 -10.93 6.94
N VAL A 191 6.28 -11.56 6.25
CA VAL A 191 6.18 -12.91 5.70
C VAL A 191 7.41 -13.74 6.04
N SER A 192 7.20 -15.03 6.26
CA SER A 192 8.25 -16.03 6.46
C SER A 192 8.80 -16.56 5.13
N ALA A 193 9.90 -17.30 5.16
CA ALA A 193 10.43 -17.96 3.97
C ALA A 193 9.45 -19.01 3.38
N GLU A 194 8.67 -19.67 4.24
CA GLU A 194 7.64 -20.63 3.82
C GLU A 194 6.49 -19.89 3.10
N GLU A 195 6.04 -18.77 3.66
CA GLU A 195 4.99 -17.94 3.05
C GLU A 195 5.43 -17.32 1.73
N LEU A 196 6.73 -16.98 1.56
CA LEU A 196 7.28 -16.55 0.27
C LEU A 196 7.14 -17.62 -0.80
N ASN A 197 7.37 -18.90 -0.45
CA ASN A 197 7.18 -20.02 -1.40
C ASN A 197 5.71 -20.24 -1.76
N ILE A 198 4.76 -19.83 -0.91
CA ILE A 198 3.32 -19.91 -1.21
C ILE A 198 2.92 -18.81 -2.21
N MET A 199 3.58 -17.65 -2.17
CA MET A 199 3.30 -16.50 -3.03
C MET A 199 4.02 -16.54 -4.38
N ALA A 200 5.05 -17.39 -4.52
CA ALA A 200 5.82 -17.57 -5.75
C ALA A 200 5.14 -18.52 -6.74
#